data_f7c58a9c726453f7f2b304ed24c1d6f6
#
_entry.id   f7c58a9c726453f7f2b304ed24c1d6f6
#
_cell.length_a   1.000
_cell.length_b   1.000
_cell.length_c   1.000
_cell.angle_alpha   90.00
_cell.angle_beta   90.00
_cell.angle_gamma   90.00
#
_symmetry.space_group_name_H-M   'P 1'
#
loop_
_entity.id
_entity.type
_entity.pdbx_description
1 polymer ?
#
loop_
_entity_poly.entity_id
_entity_poly.type
_entity_poly.pdbx_seq_one_letter_code
_entity_poly.pdbx_strand_id
1 'polypeptide(L)'
;MRELEVRIAPINSVNYRALRTATFAEFAEIWKNNALTQHKQSTQLAVRSQLKKWLVPYFGSCAMREVGGQTVQMFVQRCSLAPKSCHNLVLTLRMMWSSAKAWGYVSHDPFEGLVLPKVARQARFFFTLDEIQRIIAAASGPLKSFYWLAAETGMRAGELCGLRIEDVDLGQCFVNVKQSVWRGKLQTPKTANSIRQFAISQKLASHLRAYLSTWRPNRLNLVFATKNGTPWDQNLVVKRKLHPLLESLGIRRCGLHAFRHTNGSLMDRLNAPMKIRQERFGHAPGSNLMLGIYTHAVEEDDRLVAEQLGEMLCPNVAKLAQEKTFAESEGVVIQ
;
A
#
# COMPACT_ATOMS: atom_id res chain seq x y z
N MET A 1 -51.83 6.41 24.83
CA MET A 1 -51.48 5.38 25.84
C MET A 1 -50.56 4.28 25.26
N ARG A 2 -50.89 3.62 24.15
CA ARG A 2 -50.03 2.59 23.51
C ARG A 2 -48.58 3.04 23.19
N GLU A 3 -48.42 4.28 22.75
CA GLU A 3 -47.09 4.82 22.40
C GLU A 3 -46.22 5.12 23.65
N LEU A 4 -46.83 5.46 24.76
CA LEU A 4 -46.16 5.61 26.06
C LEU A 4 -45.75 4.26 26.64
N GLU A 5 -46.59 3.24 26.54
CA GLU A 5 -46.29 1.88 26.99
C GLU A 5 -45.14 1.24 26.21
N VAL A 6 -45.06 1.47 24.88
CA VAL A 6 -43.94 1.02 24.04
C VAL A 6 -42.62 1.72 24.40
N ARG A 7 -42.67 2.96 24.91
CA ARG A 7 -41.48 3.68 25.39
C ARG A 7 -41.04 3.30 26.80
N ILE A 8 -42.02 2.90 27.66
CA ILE A 8 -41.75 2.58 29.07
C ILE A 8 -41.33 1.09 29.22
N ALA A 9 -41.87 0.18 28.42
CA ALA A 9 -41.57 -1.24 28.52
C ALA A 9 -40.04 -1.58 28.48
N PRO A 10 -39.21 -0.97 27.60
CA PRO A 10 -37.77 -1.19 27.68
C PRO A 10 -37.10 -0.65 28.92
N ILE A 11 -37.65 0.43 29.51
CA ILE A 11 -37.11 1.11 30.71
C ILE A 11 -37.31 0.27 31.96
N ASN A 12 -38.43 -0.46 32.00
CA ASN A 12 -38.79 -1.33 33.14
C ASN A 12 -38.21 -2.75 33.03
N SER A 13 -37.44 -3.06 31.97
CA SER A 13 -36.77 -4.36 31.85
C SER A 13 -35.59 -4.46 32.82
N VAL A 14 -35.38 -5.63 33.41
CA VAL A 14 -34.27 -5.92 34.34
C VAL A 14 -32.89 -5.64 33.73
N ASN A 15 -32.80 -5.59 32.42
CA ASN A 15 -31.56 -5.33 31.64
C ASN A 15 -31.50 -3.92 31.06
N TYR A 16 -32.43 -3.00 31.42
CA TYR A 16 -32.35 -1.64 30.89
C TYR A 16 -31.17 -0.90 31.49
N ARG A 17 -30.23 -0.54 30.62
CA ARG A 17 -29.13 0.35 30.95
C ARG A 17 -29.33 1.69 30.25
N ALA A 18 -29.48 2.75 31.01
CA ALA A 18 -29.59 4.10 30.48
C ALA A 18 -28.38 4.41 29.57
N LEU A 19 -28.66 4.95 28.40
CA LEU A 19 -27.59 5.37 27.48
C LEU A 19 -26.80 6.53 28.11
N ARG A 20 -25.49 6.48 27.91
CA ARG A 20 -24.59 7.57 28.29
C ARG A 20 -24.87 8.80 27.43
N THR A 21 -24.77 9.97 27.98
CA THR A 21 -24.92 11.23 27.26
C THR A 21 -23.55 11.78 26.89
N ALA A 22 -23.37 12.15 25.64
CA ALA A 22 -22.20 12.89 25.15
C ALA A 22 -22.56 13.54 23.82
N THR A 23 -21.94 14.66 23.53
CA THR A 23 -21.87 15.23 22.19
C THR A 23 -20.94 14.40 21.33
N PHE A 24 -21.04 14.55 20.00
CA PHE A 24 -20.13 13.89 19.06
C PHE A 24 -18.67 14.30 19.31
N ALA A 25 -18.40 15.57 19.63
CA ALA A 25 -17.06 16.05 19.92
C ALA A 25 -16.47 15.38 21.16
N GLU A 26 -17.22 15.31 22.25
CA GLU A 26 -16.81 14.64 23.48
C GLU A 26 -16.57 13.14 23.25
N PHE A 27 -17.49 12.49 22.56
CA PHE A 27 -17.32 11.08 22.22
C PHE A 27 -16.11 10.84 21.32
N ALA A 28 -15.84 11.71 20.34
CA ALA A 28 -14.67 11.62 19.49
C ALA A 28 -13.35 11.68 20.28
N GLU A 29 -13.27 12.50 21.33
CA GLU A 29 -12.11 12.53 22.22
C GLU A 29 -11.98 11.22 23.01
N ILE A 30 -13.07 10.74 23.61
CA ILE A 30 -13.11 9.46 24.34
C ILE A 30 -12.65 8.33 23.42
N TRP A 31 -13.20 8.27 22.20
CA TRP A 31 -12.91 7.22 21.24
C TRP A 31 -11.45 7.28 20.75
N LYS A 32 -10.91 8.48 20.48
CA LYS A 32 -9.50 8.66 20.09
C LYS A 32 -8.52 8.12 21.13
N ASN A 33 -8.85 8.25 22.40
CA ASN A 33 -7.97 7.86 23.49
C ASN A 33 -8.07 6.36 23.83
N ASN A 34 -9.23 5.74 23.59
CA ASN A 34 -9.48 4.36 24.03
C ASN A 34 -9.45 3.34 22.87
N ALA A 35 -10.04 3.64 21.72
CA ALA A 35 -10.13 2.70 20.59
C ALA A 35 -9.13 3.00 19.48
N LEU A 36 -8.95 4.28 19.10
CA LEU A 36 -8.10 4.63 17.98
C LEU A 36 -6.62 4.29 18.22
N THR A 37 -6.17 4.27 19.47
CA THR A 37 -4.81 3.89 19.86
C THR A 37 -4.43 2.46 19.49
N GLN A 38 -5.41 1.57 19.37
CA GLN A 38 -5.21 0.17 18.95
C GLN A 38 -4.93 0.03 17.44
N HIS A 39 -5.15 1.09 16.67
CA HIS A 39 -4.89 1.08 15.24
C HIS A 39 -3.46 1.50 14.91
N LYS A 40 -2.98 1.10 13.73
CA LYS A 40 -1.67 1.54 13.22
C LYS A 40 -1.58 3.07 13.17
N GLN A 41 -0.38 3.60 13.42
CA GLN A 41 -0.12 5.03 13.47
C GLN A 41 -0.58 5.77 12.20
N SER A 42 -0.46 5.13 11.01
CA SER A 42 -0.97 5.70 9.75
C SER A 42 -2.48 5.89 9.76
N THR A 43 -3.23 4.91 10.30
CA THR A 43 -4.69 4.99 10.45
C THR A 43 -5.05 6.06 11.48
N GLN A 44 -4.36 6.08 12.62
CA GLN A 44 -4.59 7.10 13.65
C GLN A 44 -4.45 8.53 13.10
N LEU A 45 -3.39 8.79 12.33
CA LEU A 45 -3.17 10.12 11.75
C LEU A 45 -4.22 10.49 10.70
N ALA A 46 -4.62 9.54 9.85
CA ALA A 46 -5.66 9.76 8.86
C ALA A 46 -7.00 10.07 9.56
N VAL A 47 -7.39 9.27 10.53
CA VAL A 47 -8.64 9.42 11.28
C VAL A 47 -8.63 10.73 12.09
N ARG A 48 -7.54 11.06 12.79
CA ARG A 48 -7.41 12.34 13.51
C ARG A 48 -7.58 13.54 12.57
N SER A 49 -7.01 13.46 11.36
CA SER A 49 -7.18 14.50 10.35
C SER A 49 -8.62 14.60 9.85
N GLN A 50 -9.29 13.47 9.63
CA GLN A 50 -10.70 13.43 9.21
C GLN A 50 -11.64 13.98 10.29
N LEU A 51 -11.43 13.59 11.53
CA LEU A 51 -12.18 14.12 12.66
C LEU A 51 -12.02 15.64 12.76
N LYS A 52 -10.78 16.13 12.80
CA LYS A 52 -10.49 17.55 12.96
C LYS A 52 -11.03 18.42 11.82
N LYS A 53 -10.90 17.96 10.58
CA LYS A 53 -11.21 18.80 9.41
C LYS A 53 -12.66 18.71 8.94
N TRP A 54 -13.32 17.58 9.17
CA TRP A 54 -14.62 17.29 8.55
C TRP A 54 -15.71 16.85 9.52
N LEU A 55 -15.41 15.89 10.39
CA LEU A 55 -16.46 15.25 11.19
C LEU A 55 -16.83 16.08 12.42
N VAL A 56 -15.86 16.54 13.20
CA VAL A 56 -16.14 17.39 14.39
C VAL A 56 -16.72 18.75 13.99
N PRO A 57 -16.27 19.45 12.95
CA PRO A 57 -16.92 20.68 12.51
C PRO A 57 -18.39 20.52 12.11
N TYR A 58 -18.80 19.35 11.62
CA TYR A 58 -20.17 19.11 11.19
C TYR A 58 -21.05 18.54 12.30
N PHE A 59 -20.58 17.53 13.02
CA PHE A 59 -21.37 16.78 14.01
C PHE A 59 -21.09 17.21 15.45
N GLY A 60 -20.05 17.98 15.72
CA GLY A 60 -19.46 18.16 17.06
C GLY A 60 -20.43 18.55 18.16
N SER A 61 -21.37 19.46 17.89
CA SER A 61 -22.38 19.92 18.82
C SER A 61 -23.59 18.99 18.96
N CYS A 62 -23.77 18.05 18.05
CA CYS A 62 -24.90 17.12 18.08
C CYS A 62 -24.75 16.13 19.22
N ALA A 63 -25.78 15.85 19.98
CA ALA A 63 -25.79 14.73 20.90
C ALA A 63 -25.70 13.42 20.13
N MET A 64 -24.84 12.47 20.56
CA MET A 64 -24.61 11.20 19.86
C MET A 64 -25.93 10.47 19.54
N ARG A 65 -26.87 10.46 20.47
CA ARG A 65 -28.19 9.81 20.33
C ARG A 65 -29.09 10.46 19.27
N GLU A 66 -28.83 11.72 18.91
CA GLU A 66 -29.66 12.50 17.98
C GLU A 66 -29.11 12.45 16.53
N VAL A 67 -27.92 11.93 16.32
CA VAL A 67 -27.36 11.75 14.99
C VAL A 67 -28.02 10.55 14.31
N GLY A 68 -29.08 10.84 13.55
CA GLY A 68 -29.84 9.84 12.78
C GLY A 68 -29.38 9.70 11.33
N GLY A 69 -30.04 8.80 10.61
CA GLY A 69 -29.74 8.53 9.18
C GLY A 69 -29.88 9.76 8.30
N GLN A 70 -30.88 10.61 8.53
CA GLN A 70 -31.07 11.85 7.80
C GLN A 70 -29.88 12.81 7.99
N THR A 71 -29.37 12.96 9.22
CA THR A 71 -28.23 13.81 9.53
C THR A 71 -26.97 13.34 8.79
N VAL A 72 -26.73 12.02 8.77
CA VAL A 72 -25.60 11.43 8.04
C VAL A 72 -25.78 11.57 6.53
N GLN A 73 -27.00 11.40 6.00
CA GLN A 73 -27.28 11.58 4.57
C GLN A 73 -27.06 13.04 4.14
N MET A 74 -27.48 14.01 4.94
CA MET A 74 -27.23 15.44 4.67
C MET A 74 -25.74 15.77 4.69
N PHE A 75 -24.96 15.17 5.60
CA PHE A 75 -23.50 15.30 5.62
C PHE A 75 -22.89 14.78 4.31
N VAL A 76 -23.30 13.60 3.86
CA VAL A 76 -22.82 13.01 2.60
C VAL A 76 -23.15 13.90 1.40
N GLN A 77 -24.36 14.46 1.35
CA GLN A 77 -24.79 15.37 0.25
C GLN A 77 -24.00 16.67 0.23
N ARG A 78 -23.65 17.21 1.40
CA ARG A 78 -22.86 18.46 1.51
C ARG A 78 -21.35 18.23 1.41
N CYS A 79 -20.90 16.98 1.32
CA CYS A 79 -19.48 16.65 1.24
C CYS A 79 -18.90 17.06 -0.13
N SER A 80 -18.09 18.13 -0.14
CA SER A 80 -17.41 18.65 -1.34
C SER A 80 -16.21 17.82 -1.80
N LEU A 81 -15.88 16.75 -1.09
CA LEU A 81 -14.75 15.88 -1.40
C LEU A 81 -15.07 14.90 -2.52
N ALA A 82 -14.02 14.39 -3.17
CA ALA A 82 -14.14 13.30 -4.12
C ALA A 82 -14.88 12.10 -3.48
N PRO A 83 -15.73 11.36 -4.25
CA PRO A 83 -16.56 10.26 -3.76
C PRO A 83 -15.82 9.27 -2.84
N LYS A 84 -14.60 8.86 -3.22
CA LYS A 84 -13.79 7.95 -2.39
C LYS A 84 -13.39 8.55 -1.05
N SER A 85 -13.15 9.84 -0.99
CA SER A 85 -12.82 10.54 0.27
C SER A 85 -14.04 10.64 1.18
N CYS A 86 -15.23 10.90 0.60
CA CYS A 86 -16.49 10.86 1.34
C CYS A 86 -16.73 9.47 1.94
N HIS A 87 -16.55 8.39 1.16
CA HIS A 87 -16.64 7.02 1.66
C HIS A 87 -15.68 6.77 2.85
N ASN A 88 -14.47 7.31 2.80
CA ASN A 88 -13.51 7.15 3.91
C ASN A 88 -13.96 7.89 5.18
N LEU A 89 -14.62 9.05 5.05
CA LEU A 89 -15.24 9.75 6.21
C LEU A 89 -16.35 8.92 6.83
N VAL A 90 -17.25 8.38 6.01
CA VAL A 90 -18.34 7.50 6.47
C VAL A 90 -17.79 6.23 7.11
N LEU A 91 -16.70 5.65 6.58
CA LEU A 91 -16.04 4.51 7.20
C LEU A 91 -15.53 4.85 8.62
N THR A 92 -14.95 6.03 8.80
CA THR A 92 -14.52 6.50 10.11
C THR A 92 -15.72 6.69 11.06
N LEU A 93 -16.82 7.25 10.57
CA LEU A 93 -18.06 7.35 11.36
C LEU A 93 -18.57 5.96 11.78
N ARG A 94 -18.60 4.99 10.87
CA ARG A 94 -19.01 3.59 11.18
C ARG A 94 -18.13 2.95 12.25
N MET A 95 -16.81 3.15 12.19
CA MET A 95 -15.89 2.67 13.22
C MET A 95 -16.19 3.26 14.59
N MET A 96 -16.41 4.58 14.65
CA MET A 96 -16.79 5.27 15.87
C MET A 96 -18.14 4.79 16.41
N TRP A 97 -19.13 4.63 15.51
CA TRP A 97 -20.48 4.21 15.88
C TRP A 97 -20.53 2.79 16.44
N SER A 98 -19.75 1.87 15.88
CA SER A 98 -19.60 0.52 16.43
C SER A 98 -19.12 0.57 17.90
N SER A 99 -18.12 1.42 18.19
CA SER A 99 -17.66 1.62 19.56
C SER A 99 -18.70 2.33 20.43
N ALA A 100 -19.39 3.33 19.89
CA ALA A 100 -20.44 4.06 20.62
C ALA A 100 -21.58 3.14 21.04
N LYS A 101 -22.00 2.23 20.15
CA LYS A 101 -23.00 1.19 20.43
C LYS A 101 -22.50 0.22 21.52
N ALA A 102 -21.29 -0.30 21.38
CA ALA A 102 -20.69 -1.21 22.35
C ALA A 102 -20.53 -0.57 23.75
N TRP A 103 -20.28 0.75 23.81
CA TRP A 103 -20.06 1.46 25.07
C TRP A 103 -21.33 2.11 25.66
N GLY A 104 -22.48 1.91 25.01
CA GLY A 104 -23.79 2.36 25.48
C GLY A 104 -24.04 3.86 25.31
N TYR A 105 -23.49 4.51 24.28
CA TYR A 105 -23.82 5.91 23.94
C TYR A 105 -24.95 5.99 22.93
N VAL A 106 -25.15 4.97 22.13
CA VAL A 106 -26.20 4.88 21.10
C VAL A 106 -26.75 3.47 21.02
N SER A 107 -28.04 3.32 20.60
CA SER A 107 -28.70 2.02 20.40
C SER A 107 -28.97 1.74 18.91
N HIS A 108 -29.05 2.78 18.08
CA HIS A 108 -29.44 2.72 16.67
C HIS A 108 -28.24 2.71 15.70
N ASP A 109 -28.49 2.38 14.44
CA ASP A 109 -27.53 2.48 13.33
C ASP A 109 -27.97 3.59 12.36
N PRO A 110 -27.27 4.74 12.28
CA PRO A 110 -27.61 5.83 11.40
C PRO A 110 -27.14 5.61 9.95
N PHE A 111 -26.58 4.44 9.63
CA PHE A 111 -26.08 4.13 8.29
C PHE A 111 -26.97 3.17 7.51
N GLU A 112 -28.06 2.72 8.10
CA GLU A 112 -29.07 1.93 7.42
C GLU A 112 -29.71 2.76 6.31
N GLY A 113 -29.81 2.21 5.10
CA GLY A 113 -30.32 2.92 3.93
C GLY A 113 -29.47 4.09 3.41
N LEU A 114 -28.27 4.31 3.94
CA LEU A 114 -27.40 5.42 3.53
C LEU A 114 -26.98 5.29 2.06
N VAL A 115 -27.28 6.29 1.25
CA VAL A 115 -26.88 6.38 -0.15
C VAL A 115 -25.56 7.15 -0.26
N LEU A 116 -24.52 6.47 -0.77
CA LEU A 116 -23.22 7.05 -0.99
C LEU A 116 -22.98 7.42 -2.46
N PRO A 117 -22.18 8.47 -2.75
CA PRO A 117 -21.85 8.85 -4.12
C PRO A 117 -21.09 7.72 -4.83
N LYS A 118 -21.42 7.47 -6.09
CA LYS A 118 -20.75 6.45 -6.89
C LYS A 118 -19.26 6.78 -7.07
N VAL A 119 -18.40 5.81 -6.77
CA VAL A 119 -16.96 5.91 -7.02
C VAL A 119 -16.70 5.39 -8.42
N ALA A 120 -16.34 6.29 -9.34
CA ALA A 120 -15.92 5.86 -10.67
C ALA A 120 -14.67 4.99 -10.59
N ARG A 121 -14.65 3.87 -11.32
CA ARG A 121 -13.44 3.07 -11.50
C ARG A 121 -12.45 3.89 -12.33
N GLN A 122 -11.39 4.38 -11.70
CA GLN A 122 -10.27 4.95 -12.44
C GLN A 122 -9.40 3.82 -12.98
N ALA A 123 -9.05 3.90 -14.28
CA ALA A 123 -8.05 3.02 -14.85
C ALA A 123 -6.74 3.18 -14.07
N ARG A 124 -6.19 2.07 -13.60
CA ARG A 124 -4.91 2.08 -12.89
C ARG A 124 -3.82 2.36 -13.92
N PHE A 125 -2.96 3.32 -13.62
CA PHE A 125 -1.79 3.57 -14.44
C PHE A 125 -0.74 2.51 -14.17
N PHE A 126 -0.18 1.95 -15.24
CA PHE A 126 1.00 1.09 -15.22
C PHE A 126 1.89 1.47 -16.41
N PHE A 127 3.15 1.22 -16.31
CA PHE A 127 4.10 1.41 -17.41
C PHE A 127 3.93 0.33 -18.47
N THR A 128 4.19 0.67 -19.72
CA THR A 128 4.42 -0.33 -20.76
C THR A 128 5.75 -1.06 -20.52
N LEU A 129 5.98 -2.17 -21.21
CA LEU A 129 7.25 -2.90 -21.12
C LEU A 129 8.42 -2.01 -21.58
N ASP A 130 8.27 -1.30 -22.69
CA ASP A 130 9.25 -0.34 -23.20
C ASP A 130 9.56 0.76 -22.18
N GLU A 131 8.51 1.39 -21.61
CA GLU A 131 8.70 2.43 -20.60
C GLU A 131 9.49 1.94 -19.39
N ILE A 132 9.19 0.73 -18.87
CA ILE A 132 9.89 0.20 -17.71
C ILE A 132 11.35 -0.15 -18.03
N GLN A 133 11.63 -0.68 -19.22
CA GLN A 133 12.99 -0.95 -19.69
C GLN A 133 13.80 0.35 -19.81
N ARG A 134 13.22 1.40 -20.40
CA ARG A 134 13.85 2.72 -20.52
C ARG A 134 14.10 3.36 -19.15
N ILE A 135 13.18 3.23 -18.20
CA ILE A 135 13.37 3.71 -16.82
C ILE A 135 14.56 2.99 -16.15
N ILE A 136 14.62 1.65 -16.27
CA ILE A 136 15.72 0.87 -15.68
C ILE A 136 17.06 1.19 -16.37
N ALA A 137 17.06 1.35 -17.69
CA ALA A 137 18.26 1.66 -18.45
C ALA A 137 18.82 3.05 -18.12
N ALA A 138 17.97 4.06 -18.04
CA ALA A 138 18.36 5.44 -17.76
C ALA A 138 18.69 5.71 -16.29
N ALA A 139 18.22 4.85 -15.37
CA ALA A 139 18.54 4.98 -13.96
C ALA A 139 19.98 4.58 -13.66
N SER A 140 20.62 5.26 -12.71
CA SER A 140 22.00 4.99 -12.32
C SER A 140 22.15 4.74 -10.82
N GLY A 141 23.24 4.08 -10.42
CA GLY A 141 23.58 3.79 -9.04
C GLY A 141 22.46 3.07 -8.27
N PRO A 142 22.21 3.44 -7.01
CA PRO A 142 21.20 2.77 -6.18
C PRO A 142 19.78 2.83 -6.76
N LEU A 143 19.46 3.86 -7.57
CA LEU A 143 18.12 4.01 -8.15
C LEU A 143 17.83 2.96 -9.23
N LYS A 144 18.83 2.54 -9.99
CA LYS A 144 18.69 1.45 -10.95
C LYS A 144 18.28 0.16 -10.25
N SER A 145 19.02 -0.20 -9.19
CA SER A 145 18.69 -1.37 -8.36
C SER A 145 17.30 -1.26 -7.74
N PHE A 146 16.93 -0.07 -7.26
CA PHE A 146 15.63 0.18 -6.64
C PHE A 146 14.48 0.01 -7.63
N TYR A 147 14.58 0.61 -8.83
CA TYR A 147 13.51 0.53 -9.83
C TYR A 147 13.40 -0.87 -10.45
N TRP A 148 14.53 -1.53 -10.71
CA TRP A 148 14.51 -2.89 -11.22
C TRP A 148 13.89 -3.86 -10.21
N LEU A 149 14.33 -3.80 -8.96
CA LEU A 149 13.73 -4.60 -7.89
C LEU A 149 12.22 -4.30 -7.74
N ALA A 150 11.82 -3.02 -7.81
CA ALA A 150 10.41 -2.63 -7.77
C ALA A 150 9.58 -3.24 -8.91
N ALA A 151 10.14 -3.22 -10.13
CA ALA A 151 9.47 -3.72 -11.33
C ALA A 151 9.34 -5.25 -11.33
N GLU A 152 10.41 -5.97 -10.97
CA GLU A 152 10.43 -7.42 -11.03
C GLU A 152 9.69 -8.07 -9.87
N THR A 153 9.69 -7.45 -8.69
CA THR A 153 9.09 -8.05 -7.50
C THR A 153 7.68 -7.54 -7.19
N GLY A 154 7.33 -6.37 -7.67
CA GLY A 154 6.07 -5.71 -7.32
C GLY A 154 5.95 -5.34 -5.83
N MET A 155 7.06 -5.24 -5.08
CA MET A 155 7.07 -4.81 -3.69
C MET A 155 6.40 -3.44 -3.50
N ARG A 156 5.77 -3.23 -2.35
CA ARG A 156 5.29 -1.89 -2.00
C ARG A 156 6.46 -0.96 -1.73
N ALA A 157 6.31 0.32 -2.05
CA ALA A 157 7.38 1.31 -1.87
C ALA A 157 7.96 1.32 -0.43
N GLY A 158 7.11 1.17 0.58
CA GLY A 158 7.56 1.07 1.97
C GLY A 158 8.34 -0.21 2.27
N GLU A 159 8.02 -1.32 1.62
CA GLU A 159 8.74 -2.59 1.74
C GLU A 159 10.13 -2.48 1.10
N LEU A 160 10.22 -1.89 -0.10
CA LEU A 160 11.50 -1.59 -0.76
C LEU A 160 12.40 -0.70 0.10
N CYS A 161 11.86 0.39 0.63
CA CYS A 161 12.64 1.29 1.51
C CYS A 161 13.02 0.64 2.85
N GLY A 162 12.32 -0.42 3.24
CA GLY A 162 12.59 -1.18 4.47
C GLY A 162 13.40 -2.45 4.26
N LEU A 163 13.78 -2.78 3.02
CA LEU A 163 14.51 -4.01 2.72
C LEU A 163 15.90 -3.97 3.36
N ARG A 164 16.25 -5.03 4.10
CA ARG A 164 17.54 -5.20 4.72
C ARG A 164 18.44 -6.14 3.94
N ILE A 165 19.74 -6.03 4.18
CA ILE A 165 20.75 -6.92 3.56
C ILE A 165 20.46 -8.39 3.90
N GLU A 166 20.18 -8.68 5.17
CA GLU A 166 19.87 -10.03 5.64
C GLU A 166 18.60 -10.64 5.06
N ASP A 167 17.77 -9.82 4.39
CA ASP A 167 16.53 -10.26 3.73
C ASP A 167 16.73 -10.53 2.23
N VAL A 168 17.95 -10.39 1.70
CA VAL A 168 18.29 -10.62 0.29
C VAL A 168 19.27 -11.79 0.20
N ASP A 169 18.79 -12.93 -0.27
CA ASP A 169 19.62 -14.09 -0.54
C ASP A 169 19.98 -14.13 -2.03
N LEU A 170 21.17 -13.62 -2.35
CA LEU A 170 21.68 -13.59 -3.74
C LEU A 170 22.20 -14.95 -4.19
N GLY A 171 22.49 -15.88 -3.29
CA GLY A 171 22.90 -17.25 -3.62
C GLY A 171 21.72 -18.06 -4.11
N GLN A 172 20.61 -17.98 -3.41
CA GLN A 172 19.37 -18.68 -3.75
C GLN A 172 18.43 -17.84 -4.63
N CYS A 173 18.77 -16.58 -4.92
CA CYS A 173 17.93 -15.64 -5.68
C CYS A 173 16.55 -15.41 -5.04
N PHE A 174 16.51 -15.16 -3.74
CA PHE A 174 15.28 -14.85 -3.00
C PHE A 174 15.34 -13.50 -2.28
N VAL A 175 14.19 -12.90 -2.15
CA VAL A 175 13.97 -11.70 -1.32
C VAL A 175 12.86 -11.98 -0.30
N ASN A 176 13.11 -11.62 0.95
CA ASN A 176 12.17 -11.73 2.04
C ASN A 176 11.59 -10.35 2.38
N VAL A 177 10.27 -10.24 2.45
CA VAL A 177 9.59 -9.04 2.94
C VAL A 177 9.18 -9.27 4.38
N LYS A 178 9.90 -8.65 5.32
CA LYS A 178 9.63 -8.79 6.77
C LYS A 178 9.20 -7.48 7.42
N GLN A 179 9.38 -6.35 6.72
CA GLN A 179 9.12 -5.03 7.29
C GLN A 179 8.82 -4.00 6.21
N SER A 180 8.38 -2.83 6.62
CA SER A 180 8.15 -1.70 5.75
C SER A 180 8.55 -0.39 6.43
N VAL A 181 8.83 0.64 5.64
CA VAL A 181 9.07 2.00 6.12
C VAL A 181 7.84 2.86 5.90
N TRP A 182 7.45 3.58 6.92
CA TRP A 182 6.44 4.62 6.82
C TRP A 182 6.92 5.89 7.55
N ARG A 183 6.98 7.00 6.83
CA ARG A 183 7.50 8.28 7.33
C ARG A 183 8.88 8.16 8.02
N GLY A 184 9.79 7.44 7.37
CA GLY A 184 11.15 7.24 7.87
C GLY A 184 11.30 6.29 9.06
N LYS A 185 10.21 5.66 9.53
CA LYS A 185 10.23 4.69 10.62
C LYS A 185 9.95 3.28 10.11
N LEU A 186 10.75 2.33 10.55
CA LEU A 186 10.49 0.90 10.31
C LEU A 186 9.23 0.49 11.05
N GLN A 187 8.40 -0.29 10.39
CA GLN A 187 7.18 -0.86 10.93
C GLN A 187 7.08 -2.33 10.56
N THR A 188 6.48 -3.12 11.44
CA THR A 188 6.05 -4.48 11.12
C THR A 188 5.04 -4.45 9.98
N PRO A 189 4.99 -5.48 9.13
CA PRO A 189 4.00 -5.60 8.09
C PRO A 189 2.57 -5.45 8.61
N LYS A 190 1.65 -5.04 7.75
CA LYS A 190 0.26 -4.76 8.15
C LYS A 190 -0.51 -6.01 8.58
N THR A 191 -0.15 -7.16 8.03
CA THR A 191 -0.78 -8.47 8.29
C THR A 191 0.29 -9.54 8.26
N ALA A 192 0.05 -10.71 8.87
CA ALA A 192 0.94 -11.88 8.78
C ALA A 192 1.24 -12.25 7.32
N ASN A 193 0.24 -12.18 6.43
CA ASN A 193 0.40 -12.45 4.99
C ASN A 193 1.27 -11.42 4.24
N SER A 194 1.67 -10.34 4.89
CA SER A 194 2.62 -9.38 4.31
C SER A 194 4.07 -9.85 4.49
N ILE A 195 4.32 -10.78 5.41
CA ILE A 195 5.61 -11.48 5.53
C ILE A 195 5.58 -12.56 4.45
N ARG A 196 6.49 -12.45 3.50
CA ARG A 196 6.55 -13.35 2.35
C ARG A 196 7.95 -13.40 1.77
N GLN A 197 8.21 -14.49 1.06
CA GLN A 197 9.41 -14.70 0.28
C GLN A 197 9.01 -14.86 -1.19
N PHE A 198 9.85 -14.41 -2.10
CA PHE A 198 9.69 -14.65 -3.54
C PHE A 198 11.02 -14.63 -4.27
N ALA A 199 11.06 -15.35 -5.39
CA ALA A 199 12.23 -15.44 -6.24
C ALA A 199 12.46 -14.14 -7.03
N ILE A 200 13.74 -13.87 -7.29
CA ILE A 200 14.21 -12.86 -8.25
C ILE A 200 15.02 -13.55 -9.34
N SER A 201 15.08 -12.94 -10.54
CA SER A 201 15.86 -13.48 -11.62
C SER A 201 17.37 -13.46 -11.33
N GLN A 202 18.10 -14.37 -11.95
CA GLN A 202 19.59 -14.39 -11.90
C GLN A 202 20.18 -13.07 -12.39
N LYS A 203 19.54 -12.42 -13.38
CA LYS A 203 19.96 -11.11 -13.89
C LYS A 203 19.88 -10.03 -12.84
N LEU A 204 18.76 -9.96 -12.12
CA LEU A 204 18.58 -9.00 -11.01
C LEU A 204 19.52 -9.35 -9.84
N ALA A 205 19.67 -10.63 -9.49
CA ALA A 205 20.58 -11.06 -8.42
C ALA A 205 22.04 -10.67 -8.74
N SER A 206 22.49 -10.87 -9.97
CA SER A 206 23.84 -10.45 -10.42
C SER A 206 24.02 -8.93 -10.34
N HIS A 207 23.00 -8.17 -10.79
CA HIS A 207 23.03 -6.71 -10.68
C HIS A 207 23.06 -6.24 -9.22
N LEU A 208 22.25 -6.84 -8.35
CA LEU A 208 22.24 -6.53 -6.92
C LEU A 208 23.57 -6.91 -6.27
N ARG A 209 24.21 -8.02 -6.65
CA ARG A 209 25.55 -8.40 -6.17
C ARG A 209 26.57 -7.32 -6.50
N ALA A 210 26.58 -6.82 -7.73
CA ALA A 210 27.45 -5.72 -8.13
C ALA A 210 27.15 -4.42 -7.36
N TYR A 211 25.89 -4.11 -7.11
CA TYR A 211 25.52 -2.96 -6.31
C TYR A 211 25.97 -3.12 -4.84
N LEU A 212 25.73 -4.28 -4.26
CA LEU A 212 26.03 -4.56 -2.86
C LEU A 212 27.55 -4.71 -2.59
N SER A 213 28.38 -4.97 -3.60
CA SER A 213 29.86 -4.94 -3.42
C SER A 213 30.38 -3.54 -3.07
N THR A 214 29.64 -2.49 -3.42
CA THR A 214 29.95 -1.09 -3.07
C THR A 214 29.08 -0.57 -1.91
N TRP A 215 28.22 -1.42 -1.35
CA TRP A 215 27.32 -1.05 -0.27
C TRP A 215 28.12 -0.76 1.02
N ARG A 216 27.67 0.25 1.76
CA ARG A 216 28.26 0.61 3.04
C ARG A 216 27.32 0.25 4.19
N PRO A 217 27.82 -0.38 5.27
CA PRO A 217 27.03 -0.67 6.45
C PRO A 217 26.34 0.58 6.99
N ASN A 218 25.08 0.42 7.38
CA ASN A 218 24.32 1.46 8.03
C ASN A 218 23.59 0.87 9.26
N ARG A 219 23.20 1.74 10.21
CA ARG A 219 22.63 1.32 11.50
C ARG A 219 21.46 0.33 11.40
N LEU A 220 20.73 0.36 10.32
CA LEU A 220 19.52 -0.45 10.12
C LEU A 220 19.73 -1.57 9.10
N ASN A 221 20.94 -1.75 8.59
CA ASN A 221 21.29 -2.71 7.54
C ASN A 221 20.41 -2.63 6.30
N LEU A 222 19.92 -1.42 5.96
CA LEU A 222 19.04 -1.21 4.82
C LEU A 222 19.82 -1.33 3.51
N VAL A 223 19.23 -2.01 2.52
CA VAL A 223 19.74 -2.06 1.14
C VAL A 223 19.75 -0.65 0.54
N PHE A 224 18.69 0.13 0.78
CA PHE A 224 18.53 1.50 0.29
C PHE A 224 18.45 2.48 1.46
N ALA A 225 19.54 3.15 1.74
CA ALA A 225 19.65 4.13 2.80
C ALA A 225 20.14 5.49 2.26
N THR A 226 19.82 6.55 2.99
CA THR A 226 20.42 7.86 2.78
C THR A 226 21.90 7.85 3.20
N LYS A 227 22.65 8.90 2.87
CA LYS A 227 24.04 9.07 3.34
C LYS A 227 24.17 9.00 4.86
N ASN A 228 23.11 9.34 5.59
CA ASN A 228 23.05 9.30 7.05
C ASN A 228 22.56 7.95 7.61
N GLY A 229 22.42 6.93 6.76
CA GLY A 229 21.96 5.59 7.17
C GLY A 229 20.48 5.50 7.51
N THR A 230 19.68 6.53 7.21
CA THR A 230 18.23 6.50 7.42
C THR A 230 17.50 5.92 6.22
N PRO A 231 16.29 5.35 6.39
CA PRO A 231 15.50 4.85 5.28
C PRO A 231 15.20 5.95 4.26
N TRP A 232 15.10 5.59 2.99
CA TRP A 232 14.60 6.51 1.97
C TRP A 232 13.13 6.88 2.25
N ASP A 233 12.81 8.16 2.09
CA ASP A 233 11.41 8.61 2.05
C ASP A 233 10.86 8.42 0.64
N GLN A 234 9.85 7.54 0.53
CA GLN A 234 9.23 7.21 -0.75
C GLN A 234 8.69 8.43 -1.51
N ASN A 235 8.18 9.46 -0.80
CA ASN A 235 7.65 10.66 -1.44
C ASN A 235 8.80 11.52 -2.00
N LEU A 236 9.92 11.58 -1.28
CA LEU A 236 11.11 12.28 -1.77
C LEU A 236 11.74 11.55 -2.96
N VAL A 237 11.77 10.21 -2.94
CA VAL A 237 12.21 9.40 -4.10
C VAL A 237 11.34 9.71 -5.31
N VAL A 238 10.02 9.71 -5.16
CA VAL A 238 9.10 10.06 -6.26
C VAL A 238 9.37 11.48 -6.76
N LYS A 239 9.32 12.47 -5.87
CA LYS A 239 9.38 13.87 -6.25
C LYS A 239 10.75 14.28 -6.83
N ARG A 240 11.85 13.81 -6.20
CA ARG A 240 13.20 14.30 -6.52
C ARG A 240 13.98 13.39 -7.47
N LYS A 241 13.53 12.15 -7.69
CA LYS A 241 14.26 11.16 -8.49
C LYS A 241 13.41 10.59 -9.62
N LEU A 242 12.24 10.02 -9.28
CA LEU A 242 11.40 9.37 -10.29
C LEU A 242 10.77 10.39 -11.25
N HIS A 243 10.15 11.46 -10.75
CA HIS A 243 9.50 12.42 -11.63
C HIS A 243 10.46 13.10 -12.62
N PRO A 244 11.65 13.61 -12.23
CA PRO A 244 12.61 14.13 -13.20
C PRO A 244 13.06 13.11 -14.23
N LEU A 245 13.26 11.83 -13.83
CA LEU A 245 13.60 10.76 -14.74
C LEU A 245 12.49 10.48 -15.75
N LEU A 246 11.24 10.40 -15.29
CA LEU A 246 10.09 10.19 -16.19
C LEU A 246 9.93 11.34 -17.18
N GLU A 247 10.15 12.57 -16.74
CA GLU A 247 10.13 13.76 -17.61
C GLU A 247 11.20 13.71 -18.69
N SER A 248 12.45 13.39 -18.32
CA SER A 248 13.54 13.26 -19.31
C SER A 248 13.31 12.17 -20.33
N LEU A 249 12.50 11.17 -20.00
CA LEU A 249 12.13 10.06 -20.90
C LEU A 249 10.82 10.32 -21.67
N GLY A 250 10.14 11.45 -21.45
CA GLY A 250 8.82 11.71 -22.02
C GLY A 250 7.72 10.78 -21.52
N ILE A 251 7.87 10.21 -20.31
CA ILE A 251 6.94 9.28 -19.71
C ILE A 251 6.03 10.05 -18.72
N ARG A 252 4.74 9.72 -18.69
CA ARG A 252 3.77 10.30 -17.78
C ARG A 252 4.19 10.18 -16.33
N ARG A 253 4.11 11.28 -15.57
CA ARG A 253 4.36 11.27 -14.12
C ARG A 253 3.41 10.32 -13.37
N CYS A 254 3.98 9.49 -12.50
CA CYS A 254 3.27 8.58 -11.63
C CYS A 254 4.05 8.30 -10.34
N GLY A 255 3.47 7.56 -9.42
CA GLY A 255 4.13 7.15 -8.17
C GLY A 255 4.74 5.75 -8.27
N LEU A 256 5.51 5.36 -7.26
CA LEU A 256 6.16 4.03 -7.18
C LEU A 256 5.17 2.85 -7.26
N HIS A 257 3.89 3.08 -6.97
CA HIS A 257 2.89 2.01 -7.07
C HIS A 257 2.63 1.56 -8.52
N ALA A 258 2.99 2.39 -9.51
CA ALA A 258 2.92 2.03 -10.91
C ALA A 258 3.81 0.83 -11.26
N PHE A 259 5.01 0.71 -10.66
CA PHE A 259 5.87 -0.47 -10.82
C PHE A 259 5.17 -1.77 -10.41
N ARG A 260 4.46 -1.73 -9.29
CA ARG A 260 3.69 -2.87 -8.81
C ARG A 260 2.50 -3.19 -9.73
N HIS A 261 1.85 -2.19 -10.30
CA HIS A 261 0.79 -2.41 -11.30
C HIS A 261 1.36 -2.98 -12.59
N THR A 262 2.53 -2.49 -13.02
CA THR A 262 3.27 -3.04 -14.17
C THR A 262 3.62 -4.52 -13.93
N ASN A 263 4.20 -4.85 -12.77
CA ASN A 263 4.51 -6.23 -12.42
C ASN A 263 3.26 -7.13 -12.49
N GLY A 264 2.11 -6.67 -11.96
CA GLY A 264 0.85 -7.40 -12.08
C GLY A 264 0.43 -7.63 -13.53
N SER A 265 0.52 -6.60 -14.38
CA SER A 265 0.21 -6.72 -15.81
C SER A 265 1.17 -7.65 -16.55
N LEU A 266 2.46 -7.63 -16.21
CA LEU A 266 3.44 -8.54 -16.79
C LEU A 266 3.18 -9.99 -16.38
N MET A 267 2.87 -10.25 -15.11
CA MET A 267 2.47 -11.59 -14.65
C MET A 267 1.19 -12.10 -15.33
N ASP A 268 0.23 -11.19 -15.64
CA ASP A 268 -0.96 -11.54 -16.42
C ASP A 268 -0.56 -11.99 -17.84
N ARG A 269 0.36 -11.28 -18.50
CA ARG A 269 0.87 -11.65 -19.83
C ARG A 269 1.65 -12.95 -19.84
N LEU A 270 2.32 -13.29 -18.75
CA LEU A 270 3.03 -14.56 -18.55
C LEU A 270 2.12 -15.72 -18.17
N ASN A 271 0.81 -15.47 -18.04
CA ASN A 271 -0.16 -16.43 -17.52
C ASN A 271 0.23 -17.03 -16.17
N ALA A 272 0.93 -16.26 -15.33
CA ALA A 272 1.37 -16.73 -14.03
C ALA A 272 0.16 -17.20 -13.19
N PRO A 273 0.25 -18.34 -12.49
CA PRO A 273 -0.84 -18.85 -11.67
C PRO A 273 -1.34 -17.78 -10.67
N MET A 274 -2.67 -17.72 -10.46
CA MET A 274 -3.27 -16.72 -9.58
C MET A 274 -2.69 -16.77 -8.15
N LYS A 275 -2.37 -17.96 -7.67
CA LYS A 275 -1.77 -18.18 -6.36
C LYS A 275 -0.40 -17.48 -6.25
N ILE A 276 0.48 -17.65 -7.24
CA ILE A 276 1.79 -16.98 -7.31
C ILE A 276 1.61 -15.47 -7.27
N ARG A 277 0.68 -14.91 -8.07
CA ARG A 277 0.39 -13.47 -8.06
C ARG A 277 -0.07 -12.96 -6.70
N GLN A 278 -0.95 -13.69 -6.02
CA GLN A 278 -1.45 -13.34 -4.68
C GLN A 278 -0.32 -13.38 -3.65
N GLU A 279 0.52 -14.39 -3.66
CA GLU A 279 1.66 -14.55 -2.76
C GLU A 279 2.70 -13.45 -2.98
N ARG A 280 3.12 -13.21 -4.22
CA ARG A 280 4.08 -12.13 -4.56
C ARG A 280 3.56 -10.76 -4.11
N PHE A 281 2.26 -10.52 -4.21
CA PHE A 281 1.65 -9.26 -3.77
C PHE A 281 1.31 -9.22 -2.28
N GLY A 282 1.39 -10.32 -1.56
CA GLY A 282 0.99 -10.39 -0.15
C GLY A 282 -0.47 -9.96 0.02
N HIS A 283 -1.35 -10.50 -0.81
CA HIS A 283 -2.79 -10.35 -0.66
C HIS A 283 -3.30 -11.41 0.32
N ALA A 284 -4.29 -11.04 1.16
CA ALA A 284 -4.89 -12.00 2.07
C ALA A 284 -5.54 -13.14 1.28
N PRO A 285 -5.36 -14.42 1.69
CA PRO A 285 -6.13 -15.52 1.14
C PRO A 285 -7.61 -15.26 1.40
N GLY A 286 -8.45 -15.42 0.37
CA GLY A 286 -9.90 -15.35 0.58
C GLY A 286 -10.61 -14.06 0.18
N SER A 287 -9.96 -13.09 -0.47
CA SER A 287 -10.71 -12.06 -1.17
C SER A 287 -11.44 -12.68 -2.38
N ASN A 288 -12.62 -13.25 -2.14
CA ASN A 288 -13.62 -13.75 -3.11
C ASN A 288 -13.18 -14.80 -4.15
N LEU A 289 -12.16 -15.61 -3.90
CA LEU A 289 -11.82 -16.72 -4.77
C LEU A 289 -11.68 -18.00 -3.96
N MET A 290 -12.51 -18.98 -4.29
CA MET A 290 -12.50 -20.36 -3.75
C MET A 290 -11.19 -21.09 -4.10
N LEU A 291 -10.06 -20.71 -3.51
CA LEU A 291 -8.76 -21.35 -3.70
C LEU A 291 -8.13 -21.82 -2.37
N GLY A 292 -8.97 -22.13 -1.40
CA GLY A 292 -8.53 -22.65 -0.09
C GLY A 292 -8.00 -24.09 -0.08
N ILE A 293 -7.73 -24.72 -1.24
CA ILE A 293 -7.42 -26.17 -1.27
C ILE A 293 -5.97 -26.51 -1.67
N TYR A 294 -5.16 -25.57 -2.16
CA TYR A 294 -3.76 -25.86 -2.52
C TYR A 294 -2.79 -24.97 -1.74
N THR A 295 -2.08 -25.58 -0.84
CA THR A 295 -1.39 -24.93 0.27
C THR A 295 0.02 -24.43 0.02
N HIS A 296 0.64 -24.60 -1.13
CA HIS A 296 1.96 -24.00 -1.40
C HIS A 296 2.13 -23.73 -2.89
N ALA A 297 2.52 -22.51 -3.25
CA ALA A 297 3.16 -22.26 -4.54
C ALA A 297 4.49 -23.02 -4.50
N VAL A 298 4.78 -23.80 -5.52
CA VAL A 298 6.04 -24.51 -5.61
C VAL A 298 7.12 -23.44 -5.85
N GLU A 299 8.24 -23.49 -5.11
CA GLU A 299 9.35 -22.53 -5.29
C GLU A 299 9.83 -22.44 -6.73
N GLU A 300 9.78 -23.57 -7.48
CA GLU A 300 10.11 -23.63 -8.89
C GLU A 300 9.23 -22.75 -9.77
N ASP A 301 7.91 -22.70 -9.50
CA ASP A 301 6.99 -21.85 -10.26
C ASP A 301 7.29 -20.36 -10.05
N ASP A 302 7.64 -19.96 -8.81
CA ASP A 302 8.02 -18.58 -8.52
C ASP A 302 9.38 -18.21 -9.16
N ARG A 303 10.33 -19.14 -9.20
CA ARG A 303 11.61 -18.96 -9.92
C ARG A 303 11.40 -18.79 -11.42
N LEU A 304 10.57 -19.62 -12.03
CA LEU A 304 10.25 -19.52 -13.45
C LEU A 304 9.65 -18.16 -13.80
N VAL A 305 8.70 -17.69 -13.01
CA VAL A 305 8.10 -16.36 -13.18
C VAL A 305 9.15 -15.24 -12.99
N ALA A 306 10.05 -15.37 -12.02
CA ALA A 306 11.11 -14.39 -11.80
C ALA A 306 12.07 -14.31 -12.99
N GLU A 307 12.51 -15.45 -13.54
CA GLU A 307 13.39 -15.48 -14.71
C GLU A 307 12.70 -14.89 -15.95
N GLN A 308 11.45 -15.24 -16.21
CA GLN A 308 10.69 -14.66 -17.31
C GLN A 308 10.50 -13.15 -17.18
N LEU A 309 10.27 -12.66 -15.98
CA LEU A 309 10.22 -11.20 -15.73
C LEU A 309 11.58 -10.55 -15.94
N GLY A 310 12.66 -11.17 -15.51
CA GLY A 310 14.02 -10.68 -15.73
C GLY A 310 14.35 -10.58 -17.22
N GLU A 311 14.00 -11.59 -18.04
CA GLU A 311 14.14 -11.55 -19.50
C GLU A 311 13.32 -10.42 -20.13
N MET A 312 12.08 -10.22 -19.71
CA MET A 312 11.23 -9.14 -20.24
C MET A 312 11.72 -7.75 -19.87
N LEU A 313 12.26 -7.57 -18.66
CA LEU A 313 12.70 -6.27 -18.16
C LEU A 313 14.08 -5.87 -18.68
N CYS A 314 14.98 -6.84 -18.88
CA CYS A 314 16.35 -6.61 -19.34
C CYS A 314 16.77 -7.69 -20.37
N PRO A 315 16.22 -7.65 -21.58
CA PRO A 315 16.42 -8.70 -22.58
C PRO A 315 17.87 -8.86 -23.08
N ASN A 316 18.76 -7.88 -22.87
CA ASN A 316 20.07 -7.84 -23.51
C ASN A 316 21.21 -7.22 -22.68
N VAL A 317 21.47 -7.70 -21.46
CA VAL A 317 22.72 -7.30 -20.79
C VAL A 317 23.95 -7.89 -21.54
N ALA A 318 23.83 -9.07 -22.12
CA ALA A 318 24.91 -9.70 -22.90
C ALA A 318 25.14 -9.05 -24.29
N LYS A 319 24.08 -8.62 -25.00
CA LYS A 319 24.23 -7.93 -26.29
C LYS A 319 24.82 -6.53 -26.18
N LEU A 320 24.41 -5.77 -25.16
CA LEU A 320 24.98 -4.43 -24.93
C LEU A 320 26.46 -4.47 -24.51
N ALA A 321 26.90 -5.54 -23.86
CA ALA A 321 28.32 -5.76 -23.57
C ALA A 321 29.12 -6.15 -24.85
N GLN A 322 28.53 -6.97 -25.71
CA GLN A 322 29.16 -7.38 -26.98
C GLN A 322 29.19 -6.24 -28.01
N GLU A 323 28.14 -5.41 -28.12
CA GLU A 323 28.12 -4.24 -28.99
C GLU A 323 29.13 -3.16 -28.55
N LYS A 324 29.36 -2.98 -27.25
CA LYS A 324 30.44 -2.10 -26.78
C LYS A 324 31.83 -2.65 -27.07
N THR A 325 32.04 -3.96 -26.93
CA THR A 325 33.31 -4.61 -27.23
C THR A 325 33.60 -4.60 -28.74
N PHE A 326 32.55 -4.71 -29.62
CA PHE A 326 32.69 -4.60 -31.07
C PHE A 326 32.96 -3.16 -31.50
N ALA A 327 32.27 -2.16 -30.90
CA ALA A 327 32.51 -0.74 -31.20
C ALA A 327 33.90 -0.26 -30.73
N GLU A 328 34.45 -0.86 -29.68
CA GLU A 328 35.83 -0.59 -29.21
C GLU A 328 36.89 -1.32 -30.05
N SER A 329 36.52 -2.39 -30.79
CA SER A 329 37.44 -3.12 -31.68
C SER A 329 37.48 -2.59 -33.12
N GLU A 330 36.48 -1.81 -33.55
CA GLU A 330 36.47 -1.16 -34.89
C GLU A 330 36.90 0.32 -34.87
N GLY A 331 37.25 0.85 -33.70
CA GLY A 331 37.79 2.20 -33.57
C GLY A 331 39.28 2.24 -33.84
N VAL A 332 39.64 2.70 -35.05
CA VAL A 332 40.90 3.29 -35.47
C VAL A 332 41.66 2.50 -36.53
N VAL A 333 41.58 2.99 -37.72
CA VAL A 333 42.73 3.61 -38.42
C VAL A 333 42.20 4.62 -39.42
N ILE A 334 42.31 5.90 -39.12
CA ILE A 334 42.37 6.92 -40.17
C ILE A 334 43.73 7.60 -40.00
N GLN A 335 44.57 7.37 -41.01
CA GLN A 335 45.70 8.23 -41.28
C GLN A 335 45.22 9.62 -41.67
#